data_7f78ef382623aca08ed9298199cb5ed8
#
_entry.id   7f78ef382623aca08ed9298199cb5ed8
#
_cell.length_a   1.000
_cell.length_b   1.000
_cell.length_c   1.000
_cell.angle_alpha   90.00
_cell.angle_beta   90.00
_cell.angle_gamma   90.00
#
_symmetry.space_group_name_H-M   'P 1'
#
loop_
_entity.id
_entity.type
_entity.pdbx_description
1 polymer ?
#
loop_
_entity_poly.entity_id
_entity_poly.type
_entity_poly.pdbx_seq_one_letter_code
_entity_poly.pdbx_strand_id
1 'polypeptide(L)'
;MDYTNCKLYRIKSKKSLKYIIKIRDKKYYKQSLIAKEYNVFIDENFKPRLVEAPSYELKQIQRSIKLQLNQIKVPDYVFSGVKGKSYYDNALIHKGNKYVYKIDLTAFFPCIPRDYVYLFFINELNTSPDIANILTNLTTVDLTLCSIKNVQKVETFYMQKKLRNSNHLATGSPTSPILSYLVNIPMFDELYDLSSKNNIVMTIYADDVTFSSSNKISYQIKTMVNKIVTKYQYKISKPKVKSYTKNYPKLITGVVLDRNGNPVPRNSMRLKVKKEITELKLHPEKSKKRLQGLLTAIRQVNPGQYQNLYKFAKE
;
A
#
# COMPACT_ATOMS: atom_id res chain seq x y z
N MET A 1 -16.86 -3.80 12.31
CA MET A 1 -16.71 -4.65 11.09
C MET A 1 -17.11 -6.09 11.37
N ASP A 2 -17.51 -6.85 10.34
CA ASP A 2 -17.73 -8.30 10.46
C ASP A 2 -16.46 -9.08 10.08
N TYR A 3 -15.94 -9.88 11.00
CA TYR A 3 -14.72 -10.67 10.84
C TYR A 3 -15.01 -12.16 10.68
N THR A 4 -16.27 -12.59 10.74
CA THR A 4 -16.67 -14.01 10.81
C THR A 4 -16.26 -14.84 9.60
N ASN A 5 -16.16 -14.23 8.42
CA ASN A 5 -15.71 -14.88 7.20
C ASN A 5 -14.18 -15.12 7.15
N CYS A 6 -13.41 -14.45 8.01
CA CYS A 6 -11.97 -14.63 8.09
C CYS A 6 -11.64 -15.88 8.91
N LYS A 7 -11.01 -16.90 8.32
CA LYS A 7 -10.64 -18.11 9.04
C LYS A 7 -9.63 -17.90 10.17
N LEU A 8 -9.06 -16.70 10.30
CA LEU A 8 -8.23 -16.32 11.45
C LEU A 8 -9.09 -15.83 12.63
N TYR A 9 -10.37 -15.57 12.44
CA TYR A 9 -11.26 -15.14 13.50
C TYR A 9 -11.45 -16.24 14.55
N ARG A 10 -11.26 -15.91 15.82
CA ARG A 10 -11.37 -16.81 17.00
C ARG A 10 -10.44 -18.02 16.98
N ILE A 11 -9.32 -17.98 16.24
CA ILE A 11 -8.34 -19.06 16.29
C ILE A 11 -7.61 -19.08 17.64
N LYS A 12 -7.55 -20.25 18.27
CA LYS A 12 -6.87 -20.51 19.54
C LYS A 12 -5.83 -21.64 19.45
N SER A 13 -5.74 -22.35 18.33
CA SER A 13 -4.88 -23.52 18.17
C SER A 13 -3.75 -23.27 17.17
N LYS A 14 -2.49 -23.52 17.57
CA LYS A 14 -1.33 -23.49 16.67
C LYS A 14 -1.45 -24.53 15.54
N LYS A 15 -2.09 -25.68 15.80
CA LYS A 15 -2.34 -26.70 14.78
C LYS A 15 -3.25 -26.16 13.68
N SER A 16 -4.35 -25.49 14.05
CA SER A 16 -5.27 -24.86 13.10
C SER A 16 -4.59 -23.72 12.34
N LEU A 17 -3.84 -22.85 13.03
CA LEU A 17 -3.09 -21.77 12.40
C LEU A 17 -2.11 -22.31 11.36
N LYS A 18 -1.30 -23.33 11.74
CA LYS A 18 -0.33 -23.99 10.84
C LYS A 18 -0.98 -24.44 9.54
N TYR A 19 -2.16 -25.05 9.62
CA TYR A 19 -2.91 -25.53 8.47
C TYR A 19 -3.40 -24.36 7.59
N ILE A 20 -4.03 -23.34 8.19
CA ILE A 20 -4.65 -22.22 7.47
C ILE A 20 -3.61 -21.36 6.73
N ILE A 21 -2.50 -21.02 7.39
CA ILE A 21 -1.46 -20.17 6.79
C ILE A 21 -0.26 -20.94 6.24
N LYS A 22 -0.35 -22.29 6.21
CA LYS A 22 0.60 -23.22 5.58
C LYS A 22 2.04 -23.11 6.14
N ILE A 23 2.19 -22.98 7.46
CA ILE A 23 3.50 -23.02 8.10
C ILE A 23 4.08 -24.43 7.99
N ARG A 24 5.25 -24.57 7.36
CA ARG A 24 5.97 -25.85 7.20
C ARG A 24 7.10 -26.01 8.20
N ASP A 25 7.77 -24.92 8.58
CA ASP A 25 8.93 -24.92 9.46
C ASP A 25 8.62 -24.26 10.81
N LYS A 26 9.12 -24.85 11.90
CA LYS A 26 8.97 -24.34 13.28
C LYS A 26 9.69 -22.99 13.50
N LYS A 27 10.67 -22.61 12.65
CA LYS A 27 11.36 -21.32 12.73
C LYS A 27 10.38 -20.13 12.70
N TYR A 28 9.24 -20.27 12.00
CA TYR A 28 8.20 -19.22 11.87
C TYR A 28 7.35 -18.99 13.13
N TYR A 29 7.65 -19.69 14.22
CA TYR A 29 7.10 -19.40 15.56
C TYR A 29 8.04 -18.56 16.43
N LYS A 30 9.29 -18.31 16.00
CA LYS A 30 10.30 -17.57 16.75
C LYS A 30 10.64 -16.26 16.04
N GLN A 31 10.37 -15.11 16.70
CA GLN A 31 10.58 -13.77 16.12
C GLN A 31 12.02 -13.57 15.63
N SER A 32 13.03 -14.00 16.41
CA SER A 32 14.45 -13.86 16.05
C SER A 32 14.84 -14.63 14.77
N LEU A 33 14.15 -15.74 14.47
CA LEU A 33 14.36 -16.50 13.24
C LEU A 33 13.60 -15.89 12.07
N ILE A 34 12.38 -15.36 12.31
CA ILE A 34 11.60 -14.63 11.30
C ILE A 34 12.34 -13.36 10.86
N ALA A 35 12.97 -12.62 11.79
CA ALA A 35 13.73 -11.42 11.48
C ALA A 35 14.87 -11.68 10.48
N LYS A 36 15.51 -12.85 10.54
CA LYS A 36 16.55 -13.27 9.60
C LYS A 36 16.05 -13.54 8.17
N GLU A 37 14.74 -13.69 8.01
CA GLU A 37 14.11 -13.88 6.71
C GLU A 37 13.87 -12.56 5.95
N TYR A 38 14.24 -11.40 6.54
CA TYR A 38 14.12 -10.11 5.87
C TYR A 38 15.48 -9.63 5.34
N ASN A 39 15.49 -9.18 4.08
CA ASN A 39 16.58 -8.41 3.51
C ASN A 39 16.23 -6.91 3.64
N VAL A 40 16.97 -6.19 4.49
CA VAL A 40 16.70 -4.78 4.82
C VAL A 40 17.74 -3.88 4.16
N PHE A 41 17.28 -2.90 3.39
CA PHE A 41 18.15 -1.92 2.72
C PHE A 41 17.40 -0.64 2.35
N ILE A 42 18.14 0.42 2.01
CA ILE A 42 17.57 1.64 1.42
C ILE A 42 17.68 1.54 -0.11
N ASP A 43 16.55 1.62 -0.80
CA ASP A 43 16.49 1.80 -2.25
C ASP A 43 16.64 3.28 -2.59
N GLU A 44 17.73 3.64 -3.28
CA GLU A 44 18.09 5.03 -3.63
C GLU A 44 17.79 5.37 -5.11
N ASN A 45 17.19 4.47 -5.90
CA ASN A 45 17.00 4.66 -7.35
C ASN A 45 16.22 5.92 -7.73
N PHE A 46 15.40 6.49 -6.83
CA PHE A 46 14.68 7.76 -7.04
C PHE A 46 14.68 8.62 -5.76
N LYS A 47 13.83 8.25 -4.80
CA LYS A 47 13.79 8.85 -3.45
C LYS A 47 14.09 7.73 -2.47
N PRO A 48 14.93 7.99 -1.46
CA PRO A 48 15.27 6.96 -0.50
C PRO A 48 14.02 6.30 0.10
N ARG A 49 13.98 4.96 0.05
CA ARG A 49 12.89 4.13 0.58
C ARG A 49 13.48 3.00 1.40
N LEU A 50 12.95 2.81 2.58
CA LEU A 50 13.22 1.61 3.35
C LEU A 50 12.52 0.42 2.68
N VAL A 51 13.29 -0.59 2.34
CA VAL A 51 12.82 -1.85 1.76
C VAL A 51 13.13 -2.97 2.74
N GLU A 52 12.10 -3.70 3.13
CA GLU A 52 12.16 -4.84 4.03
C GLU A 52 11.56 -6.03 3.28
N ALA A 53 12.39 -6.64 2.45
CA ALA A 53 11.97 -7.70 1.56
C ALA A 53 11.97 -9.06 2.29
N PRO A 54 10.81 -9.69 2.52
CA PRO A 54 10.76 -11.02 3.10
C PRO A 54 11.30 -12.07 2.14
N SER A 55 11.88 -13.15 2.67
CA SER A 55 12.26 -14.34 1.89
C SER A 55 11.07 -14.91 1.11
N TYR A 56 11.35 -15.77 0.14
CA TYR A 56 10.29 -16.41 -0.64
C TYR A 56 9.30 -17.18 0.24
N GLU A 57 9.81 -17.97 1.19
CA GLU A 57 9.02 -18.80 2.09
C GLU A 57 8.15 -17.95 3.02
N LEU A 58 8.74 -16.95 3.68
CA LEU A 58 7.99 -16.03 4.54
C LEU A 58 6.90 -15.31 3.73
N LYS A 59 7.22 -14.89 2.52
CA LYS A 59 6.26 -14.24 1.63
C LYS A 59 5.09 -15.14 1.25
N GLN A 60 5.28 -16.45 1.11
CA GLN A 60 4.17 -17.40 0.88
C GLN A 60 3.24 -17.50 2.11
N ILE A 61 3.82 -17.53 3.32
CA ILE A 61 3.03 -17.52 4.56
C ILE A 61 2.23 -16.21 4.66
N GLN A 62 2.87 -15.07 4.41
CA GLN A 62 2.22 -13.76 4.39
C GLN A 62 1.11 -13.66 3.35
N ARG A 63 1.29 -14.26 2.16
CA ARG A 63 0.21 -14.36 1.15
C ARG A 63 -0.97 -15.18 1.65
N SER A 64 -0.71 -16.28 2.39
CA SER A 64 -1.77 -17.07 2.99
C SER A 64 -2.54 -16.29 4.07
N ILE A 65 -1.83 -15.50 4.91
CA ILE A 65 -2.47 -14.59 5.87
C ILE A 65 -3.31 -13.54 5.11
N LYS A 66 -2.76 -12.90 4.08
CA LYS A 66 -3.48 -11.93 3.25
C LYS A 66 -4.76 -12.50 2.65
N LEU A 67 -4.73 -13.74 2.18
CA LEU A 67 -5.92 -14.40 1.62
C LEU A 67 -7.04 -14.50 2.66
N GLN A 68 -6.71 -14.72 3.93
CA GLN A 68 -7.69 -14.76 5.01
C GLN A 68 -8.20 -13.36 5.35
N LEU A 69 -7.30 -12.39 5.49
CA LEU A 69 -7.67 -10.99 5.77
C LEU A 69 -8.55 -10.39 4.67
N ASN A 70 -8.37 -10.80 3.42
CA ASN A 70 -9.21 -10.38 2.30
C ASN A 70 -10.64 -10.94 2.31
N GLN A 71 -10.99 -11.83 3.26
CA GLN A 71 -12.37 -12.24 3.50
C GLN A 71 -13.11 -11.23 4.39
N ILE A 72 -12.40 -10.31 5.05
CA ILE A 72 -13.00 -9.24 5.83
C ILE A 72 -13.57 -8.21 4.85
N LYS A 73 -14.86 -7.95 4.97
CA LYS A 73 -15.53 -6.94 4.14
C LYS A 73 -15.13 -5.55 4.61
N VAL A 74 -14.33 -4.87 3.80
CA VAL A 74 -13.91 -3.48 4.06
C VAL A 74 -14.84 -2.50 3.32
N PRO A 75 -14.95 -1.23 3.77
CA PRO A 75 -15.74 -0.20 3.09
C PRO A 75 -15.29 0.03 1.64
N ASP A 76 -16.21 0.56 0.82
CA ASP A 76 -15.97 0.76 -0.60
C ASP A 76 -14.89 1.79 -0.92
N TYR A 77 -14.61 2.70 0.00
CA TYR A 77 -13.55 3.69 -0.14
C TYR A 77 -12.12 3.12 0.03
N VAL A 78 -11.96 1.84 0.41
CA VAL A 78 -10.66 1.18 0.57
C VAL A 78 -10.30 0.40 -0.70
N PHE A 79 -9.15 0.70 -1.30
CA PHE A 79 -8.71 0.10 -2.57
C PHE A 79 -7.44 -0.72 -2.46
N SER A 80 -6.47 -0.32 -1.64
CA SER A 80 -5.20 -1.02 -1.56
C SER A 80 -5.30 -2.34 -0.80
N GLY A 81 -4.74 -3.39 -1.39
CA GLY A 81 -4.70 -4.73 -0.77
C GLY A 81 -6.01 -5.51 -0.88
N VAL A 82 -7.08 -4.92 -1.39
CA VAL A 82 -8.41 -5.51 -1.54
C VAL A 82 -8.52 -6.30 -2.84
N LYS A 83 -9.01 -7.54 -2.76
CA LYS A 83 -9.22 -8.40 -3.96
C LYS A 83 -10.26 -7.75 -4.90
N GLY A 84 -9.95 -7.72 -6.19
CA GLY A 84 -10.85 -7.17 -7.21
C GLY A 84 -10.83 -5.66 -7.35
N LYS A 85 -10.12 -4.92 -6.47
CA LYS A 85 -9.94 -3.46 -6.59
C LYS A 85 -8.52 -3.12 -7.06
N SER A 86 -8.40 -2.14 -7.94
CA SER A 86 -7.12 -1.69 -8.52
C SER A 86 -6.88 -0.20 -8.30
N TYR A 87 -5.65 0.25 -8.61
CA TYR A 87 -5.31 1.67 -8.63
C TYR A 87 -6.09 2.45 -9.71
N TYR A 88 -6.50 1.77 -10.77
CA TYR A 88 -7.33 2.33 -11.83
C TYR A 88 -8.75 2.60 -11.33
N ASP A 89 -9.37 1.61 -10.67
CA ASP A 89 -10.70 1.76 -10.08
C ASP A 89 -10.73 2.87 -9.04
N ASN A 90 -9.67 2.96 -8.22
CA ASN A 90 -9.50 4.07 -7.27
C ASN A 90 -9.54 5.44 -7.94
N ALA A 91 -8.88 5.60 -9.08
CA ALA A 91 -8.90 6.86 -9.82
C ALA A 91 -10.28 7.16 -10.42
N LEU A 92 -10.98 6.13 -10.92
CA LEU A 92 -12.30 6.29 -11.55
C LEU A 92 -13.39 6.79 -10.59
N ILE A 93 -13.30 6.47 -9.30
CA ILE A 93 -14.23 6.99 -8.27
C ILE A 93 -14.25 8.53 -8.25
N HIS A 94 -13.14 9.16 -8.62
CA HIS A 94 -13.01 10.62 -8.65
C HIS A 94 -13.33 11.26 -9.99
N LYS A 95 -13.76 10.44 -10.98
CA LYS A 95 -14.19 10.93 -12.31
C LYS A 95 -15.38 11.87 -12.15
N GLY A 96 -15.35 13.00 -12.88
CA GLY A 96 -16.40 14.02 -12.83
C GLY A 96 -16.21 15.08 -11.75
N ASN A 97 -15.46 14.82 -10.69
CA ASN A 97 -15.17 15.81 -9.66
C ASN A 97 -14.16 16.86 -10.15
N LYS A 98 -14.51 18.15 -9.97
CA LYS A 98 -13.72 19.27 -10.47
C LYS A 98 -12.50 19.57 -9.62
N TYR A 99 -12.56 19.31 -8.31
CA TYR A 99 -11.50 19.62 -7.35
C TYR A 99 -11.02 18.34 -6.70
N VAL A 100 -9.71 18.20 -6.56
CA VAL A 100 -9.09 17.04 -5.90
C VAL A 100 -8.04 17.53 -4.90
N TYR A 101 -8.07 17.00 -3.70
CA TYR A 101 -7.07 17.16 -2.68
C TYR A 101 -6.48 15.80 -2.34
N LYS A 102 -5.15 15.66 -2.46
CA LYS A 102 -4.43 14.42 -2.17
C LYS A 102 -3.44 14.64 -1.07
N ILE A 103 -3.38 13.67 -0.18
CA ILE A 103 -2.34 13.56 0.85
C ILE A 103 -1.66 12.19 0.76
N ASP A 104 -0.43 12.14 1.25
CA ASP A 104 0.37 10.92 1.37
C ASP A 104 0.92 10.88 2.80
N LEU A 105 0.77 9.75 3.46
CA LEU A 105 1.24 9.58 4.82
C LEU A 105 2.74 9.24 4.81
N THR A 106 3.54 10.02 5.55
CA THR A 106 5.00 9.86 5.57
C THR A 106 5.40 8.54 6.18
N ALA A 107 6.13 7.71 5.41
CA ALA A 107 6.65 6.41 5.87
C ALA A 107 5.58 5.58 6.62
N PHE A 108 4.40 5.46 6.02
CA PHE A 108 3.18 4.98 6.69
C PHE A 108 3.38 3.63 7.38
N PHE A 109 3.88 2.61 6.65
CA PHE A 109 4.06 1.27 7.24
C PHE A 109 5.07 1.28 8.39
N PRO A 110 6.27 1.89 8.29
CA PRO A 110 7.19 2.02 9.43
C PRO A 110 6.63 2.83 10.62
N CYS A 111 5.62 3.67 10.41
CA CYS A 111 4.94 4.37 11.49
C CYS A 111 3.90 3.52 12.24
N ILE A 112 3.52 2.35 11.72
CA ILE A 112 2.56 1.44 12.35
C ILE A 112 3.32 0.49 13.28
N PRO A 113 3.27 0.70 14.62
CA PRO A 113 4.02 -0.13 15.55
C PRO A 113 3.46 -1.54 15.60
N ARG A 114 4.32 -2.50 15.97
CA ARG A 114 3.97 -3.90 16.19
C ARG A 114 2.73 -4.08 17.06
N ASP A 115 2.61 -3.27 18.09
CA ASP A 115 1.52 -3.40 19.06
C ASP A 115 0.14 -3.13 18.47
N TYR A 116 0.02 -2.23 17.48
CA TYR A 116 -1.25 -2.01 16.78
C TYR A 116 -1.67 -3.27 16.00
N VAL A 117 -0.71 -3.96 15.39
CA VAL A 117 -0.96 -5.21 14.68
C VAL A 117 -1.34 -6.33 15.65
N TYR A 118 -0.68 -6.40 16.81
CA TYR A 118 -1.02 -7.35 17.88
C TYR A 118 -2.43 -7.12 18.44
N LEU A 119 -2.76 -5.86 18.74
CA LEU A 119 -4.09 -5.49 19.25
C LEU A 119 -5.19 -5.80 18.24
N PHE A 120 -4.94 -5.63 16.95
CA PHE A 120 -5.88 -6.05 15.91
C PHE A 120 -6.14 -7.57 15.95
N PHE A 121 -5.09 -8.38 16.00
CA PHE A 121 -5.28 -9.84 16.03
C PHE A 121 -5.95 -10.32 17.31
N ILE A 122 -5.64 -9.77 18.47
CA ILE A 122 -6.22 -10.22 19.74
C ILE A 122 -7.63 -9.66 19.96
N ASN A 123 -7.88 -8.38 19.70
CA ASN A 123 -9.15 -7.73 20.02
C ASN A 123 -10.18 -7.88 18.89
N GLU A 124 -9.78 -7.60 17.64
CA GLU A 124 -10.70 -7.59 16.51
C GLU A 124 -10.92 -9.01 15.96
N LEU A 125 -9.85 -9.78 15.78
CA LEU A 125 -9.95 -11.18 15.34
C LEU A 125 -10.17 -12.16 16.50
N ASN A 126 -10.13 -11.69 17.76
CA ASN A 126 -10.40 -12.49 18.97
C ASN A 126 -9.59 -13.80 19.01
N THR A 127 -8.32 -13.74 18.61
CA THR A 127 -7.40 -14.89 18.66
C THR A 127 -6.85 -15.07 20.07
N SER A 128 -6.24 -16.25 20.37
CA SER A 128 -5.49 -16.37 21.62
C SER A 128 -4.20 -15.53 21.58
N PRO A 129 -3.66 -15.11 22.76
CA PRO A 129 -2.47 -14.25 22.83
C PRO A 129 -1.24 -14.83 22.11
N ASP A 130 -1.04 -16.13 22.17
CA ASP A 130 0.06 -16.82 21.50
C ASP A 130 -0.12 -16.82 19.97
N ILE A 131 -1.34 -16.98 19.47
CA ILE A 131 -1.68 -16.89 18.04
C ILE A 131 -1.55 -15.45 17.55
N ALA A 132 -2.06 -14.47 18.31
CA ALA A 132 -1.88 -13.06 18.00
C ALA A 132 -0.38 -12.71 17.87
N ASN A 133 0.44 -13.17 18.81
CA ASN A 133 1.88 -12.96 18.78
C ASN A 133 2.55 -13.57 17.53
N ILE A 134 2.18 -14.81 17.17
CA ILE A 134 2.73 -15.47 15.96
C ILE A 134 2.34 -14.69 14.70
N LEU A 135 1.05 -14.35 14.52
CA LEU A 135 0.56 -13.61 13.38
C LEU A 135 1.23 -12.23 13.26
N THR A 136 1.40 -11.54 14.39
CA THR A 136 2.10 -10.25 14.46
C THR A 136 3.55 -10.39 14.02
N ASN A 137 4.29 -11.35 14.56
CA ASN A 137 5.70 -11.56 14.19
C ASN A 137 5.87 -11.94 12.71
N LEU A 138 4.91 -12.62 12.09
CA LEU A 138 4.93 -12.96 10.67
C LEU A 138 4.63 -11.77 9.75
N THR A 139 4.01 -10.71 10.25
CA THR A 139 3.55 -9.56 9.46
C THR A 139 4.28 -8.26 9.78
N THR A 140 5.02 -8.20 10.88
CA THR A 140 5.89 -7.09 11.27
C THR A 140 7.35 -7.47 11.11
N VAL A 141 8.23 -6.47 11.16
CA VAL A 141 9.68 -6.63 11.14
C VAL A 141 10.29 -5.94 12.35
N ASP A 142 11.23 -6.61 13.00
CA ASP A 142 12.03 -6.04 14.10
C ASP A 142 13.44 -5.79 13.58
N LEU A 143 13.75 -4.53 13.32
CA LEU A 143 15.07 -4.14 12.78
C LEU A 143 16.23 -4.40 13.73
N THR A 144 15.96 -4.51 15.04
CA THR A 144 17.00 -4.84 16.04
C THR A 144 17.49 -6.28 15.93
N LEU A 145 16.68 -7.13 15.29
CA LEU A 145 16.93 -8.56 15.09
C LEU A 145 17.33 -8.91 13.64
N CYS A 146 17.26 -7.94 12.72
CA CYS A 146 17.54 -8.14 11.31
C CYS A 146 19.03 -7.93 10.98
N SER A 147 19.51 -8.66 9.96
CA SER A 147 20.76 -8.31 9.28
C SER A 147 20.52 -7.15 8.33
N ILE A 148 21.11 -6.00 8.59
CA ILE A 148 20.96 -4.78 7.80
C ILE A 148 22.22 -4.56 6.96
N LYS A 149 22.10 -4.47 5.64
CA LYS A 149 23.25 -4.31 4.71
C LYS A 149 24.05 -3.02 4.95
N ASN A 150 23.34 -1.94 5.32
CA ASN A 150 23.96 -0.65 5.60
C ASN A 150 23.18 0.04 6.72
N VAL A 151 23.62 -0.20 7.96
CA VAL A 151 22.98 0.32 9.17
C VAL A 151 22.92 1.85 9.13
N GLN A 152 24.01 2.54 8.79
CA GLN A 152 24.09 4.01 8.77
C GLN A 152 23.06 4.64 7.82
N LYS A 153 22.83 4.03 6.64
CA LYS A 153 21.77 4.51 5.70
C LYS A 153 20.38 4.36 6.28
N VAL A 154 20.10 3.26 6.97
CA VAL A 154 18.81 3.03 7.62
C VAL A 154 18.61 4.00 8.78
N GLU A 155 19.62 4.21 9.63
CA GLU A 155 19.58 5.19 10.71
C GLU A 155 19.36 6.62 10.19
N THR A 156 20.09 7.02 9.15
CA THR A 156 19.90 8.32 8.48
C THR A 156 18.46 8.47 7.97
N PHE A 157 17.90 7.43 7.33
CA PHE A 157 16.52 7.43 6.90
C PHE A 157 15.53 7.59 8.06
N TYR A 158 15.77 6.87 9.18
CA TYR A 158 14.96 6.97 10.39
C TYR A 158 14.98 8.39 10.97
N MET A 159 16.16 8.99 11.10
CA MET A 159 16.31 10.37 11.57
C MET A 159 15.59 11.37 10.66
N GLN A 160 15.80 11.29 9.34
CA GLN A 160 15.15 12.18 8.37
C GLN A 160 13.63 12.07 8.37
N LYS A 161 13.09 10.86 8.54
CA LYS A 161 11.64 10.60 8.60
C LYS A 161 11.07 10.77 10.01
N LYS A 162 11.92 10.95 11.02
CA LYS A 162 11.56 11.02 12.44
C LYS A 162 10.77 9.78 12.88
N LEU A 163 11.23 8.60 12.47
CA LEU A 163 10.67 7.31 12.85
C LEU A 163 11.16 6.93 14.25
N ARG A 164 10.31 6.26 15.02
CA ARG A 164 10.59 5.89 16.41
C ARG A 164 10.57 4.38 16.65
N ASN A 165 9.85 3.64 15.80
CA ASN A 165 9.59 2.23 16.02
C ASN A 165 10.56 1.38 15.21
N SER A 166 11.44 0.63 15.87
CA SER A 166 12.27 -0.39 15.22
C SER A 166 11.48 -1.66 14.88
N ASN A 167 10.35 -1.90 15.56
CA ASN A 167 9.46 -3.02 15.32
C ASN A 167 8.10 -2.49 14.79
N HIS A 168 7.81 -2.76 13.53
CA HIS A 168 6.70 -2.14 12.81
C HIS A 168 6.18 -3.01 11.65
N LEU A 169 5.10 -2.56 11.01
CA LEU A 169 4.52 -3.22 9.84
C LEU A 169 5.50 -3.20 8.67
N ALA A 170 5.90 -4.37 8.16
CA ALA A 170 6.96 -4.52 7.16
C ALA A 170 6.61 -3.91 5.79
N THR A 171 7.48 -3.08 5.22
CA THR A 171 7.23 -2.37 3.94
C THR A 171 7.11 -3.30 2.74
N GLY A 172 7.82 -4.43 2.73
CA GLY A 172 7.83 -5.41 1.64
C GLY A 172 6.85 -6.56 1.79
N SER A 173 6.10 -6.61 2.89
CA SER A 173 5.14 -7.68 3.13
C SER A 173 3.86 -7.53 2.29
N PRO A 174 3.35 -8.60 1.67
CA PRO A 174 2.07 -8.57 0.96
C PRO A 174 0.87 -8.31 1.87
N THR A 175 0.99 -8.48 3.20
CA THR A 175 -0.08 -8.21 4.17
C THR A 175 -0.21 -6.73 4.51
N SER A 176 0.88 -5.95 4.36
CA SER A 176 0.94 -4.56 4.86
C SER A 176 -0.13 -3.64 4.26
N PRO A 177 -0.48 -3.72 2.97
CA PRO A 177 -1.52 -2.84 2.44
C PRO A 177 -2.90 -3.02 3.09
N ILE A 178 -3.31 -4.26 3.40
CA ILE A 178 -4.61 -4.50 4.04
C ILE A 178 -4.52 -4.29 5.56
N LEU A 179 -3.45 -4.73 6.21
CA LEU A 179 -3.24 -4.52 7.65
C LEU A 179 -3.14 -3.05 7.99
N SER A 180 -2.48 -2.23 7.16
CA SER A 180 -2.37 -0.79 7.42
C SER A 180 -3.72 -0.09 7.50
N TYR A 181 -4.73 -0.57 6.76
CA TYR A 181 -6.10 -0.12 6.91
C TYR A 181 -6.74 -0.69 8.19
N LEU A 182 -6.71 -2.02 8.36
CA LEU A 182 -7.41 -2.72 9.45
C LEU A 182 -6.97 -2.26 10.85
N VAL A 183 -5.72 -1.90 11.04
CA VAL A 183 -5.21 -1.40 12.33
C VAL A 183 -5.45 0.10 12.53
N ASN A 184 -5.90 0.82 11.49
CA ASN A 184 -6.14 2.26 11.52
C ASN A 184 -7.59 2.64 11.15
N ILE A 185 -8.52 1.69 11.28
CA ILE A 185 -9.94 1.92 11.02
C ILE A 185 -10.46 3.22 11.67
N PRO A 186 -10.21 3.49 12.97
CA PRO A 186 -10.74 4.71 13.61
C PRO A 186 -10.27 6.00 12.94
N MET A 187 -9.02 6.07 12.48
CA MET A 187 -8.52 7.25 11.76
C MET A 187 -9.21 7.42 10.40
N PHE A 188 -9.35 6.33 9.65
CA PHE A 188 -9.94 6.40 8.32
C PHE A 188 -11.44 6.63 8.37
N ASP A 189 -12.14 6.08 9.36
CA ASP A 189 -13.57 6.35 9.59
C ASP A 189 -13.79 7.83 9.94
N GLU A 190 -12.96 8.43 10.81
CA GLU A 190 -13.06 9.85 11.14
C GLU A 190 -12.80 10.75 9.91
N LEU A 191 -11.85 10.38 9.03
CA LEU A 191 -11.61 11.07 7.77
C LEU A 191 -12.79 10.90 6.79
N TYR A 192 -13.39 9.71 6.75
CA TYR A 192 -14.54 9.44 5.91
C TYR A 192 -15.78 10.21 6.37
N ASP A 193 -16.05 10.25 7.68
CA ASP A 193 -17.16 11.02 8.26
C ASP A 193 -17.03 12.51 7.98
N LEU A 194 -15.80 13.06 8.14
CA LEU A 194 -15.53 14.44 7.75
C LEU A 194 -15.84 14.67 6.26
N SER A 195 -15.44 13.75 5.42
CA SER A 195 -15.64 13.86 3.97
C SER A 195 -17.11 13.78 3.59
N SER A 196 -17.84 12.80 4.13
CA SER A 196 -19.26 12.56 3.85
C SER A 196 -20.11 13.75 4.28
N LYS A 197 -19.88 14.32 5.47
CA LYS A 197 -20.58 15.51 5.99
C LYS A 197 -20.38 16.75 5.10
N ASN A 198 -19.34 16.78 4.27
CA ASN A 198 -19.02 17.90 3.38
C ASN A 198 -19.24 17.61 1.90
N ASN A 199 -19.95 16.53 1.54
CA ASN A 199 -20.17 16.10 0.16
C ASN A 199 -18.85 15.92 -0.62
N ILE A 200 -17.85 15.32 0.03
CA ILE A 200 -16.54 15.02 -0.52
C ILE A 200 -16.42 13.50 -0.67
N VAL A 201 -16.06 13.05 -1.86
CA VAL A 201 -15.72 11.65 -2.11
C VAL A 201 -14.30 11.40 -1.61
N MET A 202 -14.13 10.40 -0.75
CA MET A 202 -12.83 9.98 -0.22
C MET A 202 -12.50 8.56 -0.67
N THR A 203 -11.24 8.32 -1.01
CA THR A 203 -10.70 6.97 -1.21
C THR A 203 -9.32 6.82 -0.57
N ILE A 204 -8.97 5.56 -0.25
CA ILE A 204 -7.69 5.19 0.36
C ILE A 204 -6.98 4.17 -0.54
N TYR A 205 -5.73 4.45 -0.85
CA TYR A 205 -4.83 3.50 -1.49
C TYR A 205 -3.51 3.43 -0.70
N ALA A 206 -3.46 2.58 0.32
CA ALA A 206 -2.38 2.48 1.31
C ALA A 206 -2.11 3.83 2.02
N ASP A 207 -0.95 4.45 1.75
CA ASP A 207 -0.52 5.74 2.28
C ASP A 207 -1.13 6.95 1.53
N ASP A 208 -1.76 6.72 0.37
CA ASP A 208 -2.32 7.77 -0.50
C ASP A 208 -3.82 7.94 -0.22
N VAL A 209 -4.23 9.06 0.36
CA VAL A 209 -5.65 9.39 0.59
C VAL A 209 -6.05 10.49 -0.38
N THR A 210 -7.11 10.25 -1.14
CA THR A 210 -7.63 11.18 -2.15
C THR A 210 -9.03 11.65 -1.77
N PHE A 211 -9.22 12.95 -1.78
CA PHE A 211 -10.49 13.66 -1.56
C PHE A 211 -10.89 14.38 -2.82
N SER A 212 -12.14 14.27 -3.27
CA SER A 212 -12.61 15.00 -4.45
C SER A 212 -14.04 15.50 -4.29
N SER A 213 -14.35 16.60 -4.96
CA SER A 213 -15.67 17.22 -4.93
C SER A 213 -15.92 18.03 -6.20
N SER A 214 -17.21 18.24 -6.53
CA SER A 214 -17.62 19.22 -7.56
C SER A 214 -17.37 20.66 -7.11
N ASN A 215 -17.31 20.91 -5.79
CA ASN A 215 -17.05 22.21 -5.19
C ASN A 215 -15.60 22.31 -4.65
N LYS A 216 -15.11 23.55 -4.48
CA LYS A 216 -13.77 23.81 -3.93
C LYS A 216 -13.67 23.27 -2.49
N ILE A 217 -12.70 22.38 -2.25
CA ILE A 217 -12.39 21.89 -0.90
C ILE A 217 -11.74 23.03 -0.09
N SER A 218 -12.38 23.46 0.97
CA SER A 218 -11.98 24.62 1.77
C SER A 218 -10.66 24.37 2.52
N TYR A 219 -10.00 25.44 2.92
CA TYR A 219 -8.80 25.37 3.77
C TYR A 219 -9.12 24.75 5.13
N GLN A 220 -10.29 25.07 5.69
CA GLN A 220 -10.77 24.52 6.98
C GLN A 220 -10.82 22.98 6.94
N ILE A 221 -11.41 22.41 5.90
CA ILE A 221 -11.46 20.94 5.72
C ILE A 221 -10.05 20.34 5.64
N LYS A 222 -9.14 20.95 4.87
CA LYS A 222 -7.74 20.50 4.78
C LYS A 222 -7.02 20.55 6.12
N THR A 223 -7.31 21.58 6.93
CA THR A 223 -6.78 21.71 8.28
C THR A 223 -7.35 20.63 9.21
N MET A 224 -8.65 20.33 9.11
CA MET A 224 -9.28 19.23 9.88
C MET A 224 -8.69 17.87 9.50
N VAL A 225 -8.49 17.58 8.20
CA VAL A 225 -7.79 16.38 7.73
C VAL A 225 -6.42 16.26 8.38
N ASN A 226 -5.63 17.35 8.40
CA ASN A 226 -4.31 17.33 9.05
C ASN A 226 -4.41 17.10 10.57
N LYS A 227 -5.39 17.70 11.25
CA LYS A 227 -5.64 17.49 12.69
C LYS A 227 -5.96 16.02 12.98
N ILE A 228 -6.85 15.40 12.20
CA ILE A 228 -7.19 13.97 12.35
C ILE A 228 -5.94 13.11 12.18
N VAL A 229 -5.20 13.26 11.09
CA VAL A 229 -3.96 12.50 10.84
C VAL A 229 -2.96 12.65 11.99
N THR A 230 -2.79 13.87 12.50
CA THR A 230 -1.86 14.15 13.61
C THR A 230 -2.36 13.56 14.95
N LYS A 231 -3.66 13.56 15.20
CA LYS A 231 -4.30 12.93 16.38
C LYS A 231 -3.91 11.45 16.50
N TYR A 232 -3.83 10.74 15.36
CA TYR A 232 -3.42 9.34 15.30
C TYR A 232 -1.89 9.17 15.12
N GLN A 233 -1.10 10.21 15.41
CA GLN A 233 0.38 10.23 15.40
C GLN A 233 1.01 10.02 14.02
N TYR A 234 0.27 10.16 12.93
CA TYR A 234 0.82 10.15 11.58
C TYR A 234 1.15 11.57 11.10
N LYS A 235 1.94 11.64 10.01
CA LYS A 235 2.36 12.89 9.38
C LYS A 235 2.05 12.89 7.90
N ILE A 236 1.50 14.00 7.41
CA ILE A 236 1.30 14.22 5.98
C ILE A 236 2.62 14.65 5.35
N SER A 237 3.00 14.02 4.26
CA SER A 237 4.18 14.35 3.47
C SER A 237 3.95 15.64 2.68
N LYS A 238 4.34 16.80 3.24
CA LYS A 238 4.14 18.12 2.62
C LYS A 238 4.52 18.18 1.13
N PRO A 239 5.68 17.65 0.66
CA PRO A 239 6.06 17.69 -0.75
C PRO A 239 5.15 16.89 -1.69
N LYS A 240 4.39 15.93 -1.14
CA LYS A 240 3.48 15.07 -1.90
C LYS A 240 2.02 15.55 -1.88
N VAL A 241 1.68 16.52 -1.04
CA VAL A 241 0.34 17.13 -1.02
C VAL A 241 0.06 17.78 -2.36
N LYS A 242 -1.08 17.47 -2.96
CA LYS A 242 -1.54 18.07 -4.21
C LYS A 242 -2.98 18.57 -4.08
N SER A 243 -3.21 19.77 -4.59
CA SER A 243 -4.55 20.34 -4.75
C SER A 243 -4.76 20.69 -6.21
N TYR A 244 -5.72 20.04 -6.84
CA TYR A 244 -6.07 20.26 -8.24
C TYR A 244 -7.37 21.05 -8.32
N THR A 245 -7.44 21.98 -9.26
CA THR A 245 -8.64 22.76 -9.60
C THR A 245 -9.28 22.20 -10.87
N LYS A 246 -10.47 22.74 -11.22
CA LYS A 246 -11.27 22.27 -12.36
C LYS A 246 -10.52 22.22 -13.70
N ASN A 247 -9.58 23.13 -13.92
CA ASN A 247 -8.92 23.32 -15.21
C ASN A 247 -7.68 22.44 -15.43
N TYR A 248 -7.27 21.65 -14.42
CA TYR A 248 -6.03 20.89 -14.50
C TYR A 248 -6.28 19.38 -14.52
N PRO A 249 -5.49 18.62 -15.29
CA PRO A 249 -5.46 17.16 -15.17
C PRO A 249 -5.10 16.72 -13.76
N LYS A 250 -5.69 15.64 -13.28
CA LYS A 250 -5.58 15.16 -11.90
C LYS A 250 -4.85 13.83 -11.87
N LEU A 251 -3.70 13.76 -11.22
CA LEU A 251 -2.96 12.51 -11.03
C LEU A 251 -3.43 11.83 -9.75
N ILE A 252 -4.12 10.69 -9.88
CA ILE A 252 -4.65 9.88 -8.78
C ILE A 252 -4.11 8.46 -8.92
N THR A 253 -3.39 7.97 -7.91
CA THR A 253 -2.82 6.59 -7.84
C THR A 253 -2.13 6.11 -9.13
N GLY A 254 -1.49 7.03 -9.87
CA GLY A 254 -0.78 6.67 -11.10
C GLY A 254 -1.58 6.82 -12.40
N VAL A 255 -2.87 7.07 -12.33
CA VAL A 255 -3.74 7.41 -13.46
C VAL A 255 -3.93 8.92 -13.52
N VAL A 256 -3.93 9.48 -14.71
CA VAL A 256 -4.28 10.89 -14.93
C VAL A 256 -5.73 10.96 -15.40
N LEU A 257 -6.57 11.69 -14.69
CA LEU A 257 -7.85 12.15 -15.19
C LEU A 257 -7.60 13.46 -15.95
N ASP A 258 -7.86 13.50 -17.24
CA ASP A 258 -7.70 14.70 -18.07
C ASP A 258 -8.72 15.81 -17.70
N ARG A 259 -8.75 16.91 -18.43
CA ARG A 259 -9.66 18.03 -18.18
C ARG A 259 -11.13 17.64 -18.31
N ASN A 260 -11.40 16.64 -19.14
CA ASN A 260 -12.75 16.10 -19.40
C ASN A 260 -13.08 14.95 -18.42
N GLY A 261 -12.17 14.58 -17.53
CA GLY A 261 -12.32 13.48 -16.59
C GLY A 261 -12.02 12.10 -17.18
N ASN A 262 -11.49 12.01 -18.40
CA ASN A 262 -11.14 10.73 -19.00
C ASN A 262 -9.83 10.20 -18.44
N PRO A 263 -9.74 8.90 -18.12
CA PRO A 263 -8.50 8.31 -17.65
C PRO A 263 -7.49 8.20 -18.79
N VAL A 264 -6.28 8.73 -18.56
CA VAL A 264 -5.16 8.63 -19.50
C VAL A 264 -3.90 8.17 -18.78
N PRO A 265 -3.04 7.38 -19.43
CA PRO A 265 -1.78 6.94 -18.85
C PRO A 265 -0.85 8.14 -18.57
N ARG A 266 -0.10 8.05 -17.47
CA ARG A 266 0.91 9.07 -17.14
C ARG A 266 1.91 9.24 -18.28
N ASN A 267 2.31 10.48 -18.54
CA ASN A 267 3.32 10.79 -19.55
C ASN A 267 4.67 10.08 -19.27
N SER A 268 5.04 9.95 -18.02
CA SER A 268 6.25 9.19 -17.63
C SER A 268 6.20 7.71 -18.03
N MET A 269 5.03 7.07 -18.13
CA MET A 269 4.91 5.70 -18.62
C MET A 269 5.12 5.64 -20.13
N ARG A 270 4.57 6.59 -20.88
CA ARG A 270 4.80 6.72 -22.33
C ARG A 270 6.28 6.91 -22.65
N LEU A 271 6.97 7.75 -21.87
CA LEU A 271 8.42 7.97 -22.00
C LEU A 271 9.22 6.69 -21.71
N LYS A 272 8.83 5.90 -20.69
CA LYS A 272 9.45 4.61 -20.39
C LYS A 272 9.27 3.62 -21.54
N VAL A 273 8.08 3.56 -22.16
CA VAL A 273 7.84 2.72 -23.34
C VAL A 273 8.74 3.15 -24.49
N LYS A 274 8.81 4.47 -24.79
CA LYS A 274 9.71 4.99 -25.83
C LYS A 274 11.17 4.60 -25.59
N LYS A 275 11.66 4.77 -24.36
CA LYS A 275 13.02 4.38 -23.97
C LYS A 275 13.26 2.87 -24.16
N GLU A 276 12.31 2.04 -23.73
CA GLU A 276 12.43 0.59 -23.85
C GLU A 276 12.44 0.12 -25.32
N ILE A 277 11.65 0.77 -26.18
CA ILE A 277 11.67 0.51 -27.63
C ILE A 277 13.04 0.85 -28.22
N THR A 278 13.63 1.99 -27.83
CA THR A 278 14.97 2.39 -28.30
C THR A 278 16.02 1.39 -27.84
N GLU A 279 15.97 0.93 -26.60
CA GLU A 279 16.85 -0.10 -26.06
C GLU A 279 16.74 -1.43 -26.82
N LEU A 280 15.53 -1.88 -27.13
CA LEU A 280 15.30 -3.12 -27.89
C LEU A 280 15.72 -3.01 -29.35
N LYS A 281 15.72 -1.81 -29.94
CA LYS A 281 16.29 -1.59 -31.29
C LYS A 281 17.81 -1.69 -31.31
N LEU A 282 18.47 -1.17 -30.24
CA LEU A 282 19.95 -1.25 -30.10
C LEU A 282 20.42 -2.66 -29.66
N HIS A 283 19.57 -3.36 -28.94
CA HIS A 283 19.85 -4.67 -28.35
C HIS A 283 18.70 -5.65 -28.60
N PRO A 284 18.55 -6.18 -29.83
CA PRO A 284 17.42 -7.05 -30.18
C PRO A 284 17.35 -8.36 -29.37
N GLU A 285 18.48 -8.80 -28.81
CA GLU A 285 18.60 -9.99 -27.96
C GLU A 285 17.97 -9.83 -26.56
N LYS A 286 17.67 -8.60 -26.14
CA LYS A 286 17.07 -8.36 -24.83
C LYS A 286 15.62 -8.86 -24.75
N SER A 287 15.26 -9.36 -23.58
CA SER A 287 13.90 -9.83 -23.31
C SER A 287 12.86 -8.70 -23.41
N LYS A 288 11.79 -8.93 -24.16
CA LYS A 288 10.65 -8.01 -24.32
C LYS A 288 9.74 -7.92 -23.07
N LYS A 289 9.97 -8.70 -22.02
CA LYS A 289 9.12 -8.78 -20.82
C LYS A 289 8.86 -7.41 -20.15
N ARG A 290 9.87 -6.54 -20.12
CA ARG A 290 9.74 -5.20 -19.55
C ARG A 290 8.82 -4.32 -20.39
N LEU A 291 8.98 -4.35 -21.72
CA LEU A 291 8.08 -3.65 -22.64
C LEU A 291 6.64 -4.15 -22.49
N GLN A 292 6.46 -5.47 -22.47
CA GLN A 292 5.14 -6.10 -22.26
C GLN A 292 4.48 -5.63 -20.97
N GLY A 293 5.22 -5.58 -19.85
CA GLY A 293 4.70 -5.08 -18.57
C GLY A 293 4.27 -3.62 -18.62
N LEU A 294 5.06 -2.74 -19.25
CA LEU A 294 4.75 -1.32 -19.43
C LEU A 294 3.48 -1.13 -20.30
N LEU A 295 3.39 -1.87 -21.39
CA LEU A 295 2.24 -1.79 -22.29
C LEU A 295 0.97 -2.36 -21.65
N THR A 296 1.08 -3.43 -20.88
CA THR A 296 -0.05 -3.98 -20.09
C THR A 296 -0.60 -2.92 -19.14
N ALA A 297 0.27 -2.23 -18.40
CA ALA A 297 -0.14 -1.17 -17.49
C ALA A 297 -0.77 0.04 -18.21
N ILE A 298 -0.27 0.43 -19.39
CA ILE A 298 -0.88 1.50 -20.20
C ILE A 298 -2.26 1.08 -20.71
N ARG A 299 -2.40 -0.14 -21.20
CA ARG A 299 -3.65 -0.65 -21.75
C ARG A 299 -4.72 -0.92 -20.69
N GLN A 300 -4.32 -1.11 -19.44
CA GLN A 300 -5.27 -1.14 -18.33
C GLN A 300 -6.02 0.20 -18.19
N VAL A 301 -5.35 1.32 -18.51
CA VAL A 301 -5.93 2.67 -18.46
C VAL A 301 -6.60 3.04 -19.79
N ASN A 302 -5.99 2.68 -20.93
CA ASN A 302 -6.50 2.92 -22.26
C ASN A 302 -6.30 1.67 -23.15
N PRO A 303 -7.31 0.79 -23.25
CA PRO A 303 -7.19 -0.50 -23.95
C PRO A 303 -6.80 -0.41 -25.42
N GLY A 304 -7.20 0.67 -26.11
CA GLY A 304 -6.90 0.89 -27.53
C GLY A 304 -5.46 1.36 -27.81
N GLN A 305 -4.71 1.80 -26.79
CA GLN A 305 -3.40 2.39 -27.01
C GLN A 305 -2.31 1.31 -27.25
N TYR A 306 -1.46 1.54 -28.26
CA TYR A 306 -0.31 0.68 -28.61
C TYR A 306 -0.67 -0.78 -28.95
N GLN A 307 -1.76 -1.05 -29.64
CA GLN A 307 -2.21 -2.42 -29.96
C GLN A 307 -1.14 -3.24 -30.71
N ASN A 308 -0.57 -2.70 -31.80
CA ASN A 308 0.44 -3.40 -32.61
C ASN A 308 1.74 -3.64 -31.80
N LEU A 309 2.15 -2.65 -31.02
CA LEU A 309 3.34 -2.77 -30.19
C LEU A 309 3.15 -3.82 -29.06
N TYR A 310 1.94 -3.95 -28.56
CA TYR A 310 1.61 -4.96 -27.55
C TYR A 310 1.62 -6.38 -28.13
N LYS A 311 1.16 -6.56 -29.37
CA LYS A 311 1.30 -7.85 -30.08
C LYS A 311 2.77 -8.20 -30.24
N PHE A 312 3.60 -7.28 -30.77
CA PHE A 312 5.04 -7.46 -30.92
C PHE A 312 5.76 -7.81 -29.60
N ALA A 313 5.33 -7.24 -28.49
CA ALA A 313 5.95 -7.51 -27.18
C ALA A 313 5.53 -8.86 -26.56
N LYS A 314 4.54 -9.54 -27.13
CA LYS A 314 4.12 -10.90 -26.73
C LYS A 314 4.82 -12.02 -27.49
N GLU A 315 5.24 -11.74 -28.70
CA GLU A 315 6.09 -12.60 -29.52
C GLU A 315 7.53 -12.62 -28.97
#